data_d027992c7a914fd03fd58fe848e9834a
#
_entry.id   d027992c7a914fd03fd58fe848e9834a
#
_cell.length_a   1.000
_cell.length_b   1.000
_cell.length_c   1.000
_cell.angle_alpha   90.00
_cell.angle_beta   90.00
_cell.angle_gamma   90.00
#
_symmetry.space_group_name_H-M   'P 1'
#
loop_
_entity.id
_entity.type
_entity.pdbx_description
1 polymer ?
#
loop_
_entity_poly.entity_id
_entity_poly.type
_entity_poly.pdbx_seq_one_letter_code
_entity_poly.pdbx_strand_id
1 'polypeptide(L)'
;THLLDLLRGGEYLTTLDLKDAYFTIPIHENHSKFLRFEWQSQLFEFTCLPFGLSSAPRVFTKVMKPIVATLRSKGIQLVIYLDDLAIISNSYTTALAELDKVITTLESLGFVVNREKSQLVPSQVIEYLGFKVNSATMMVFLSKDKVDDFVSKVTKLYNSHTCSIRDLASVIGLIISVFPAIRPAKLHFRELERAKVDALRDNQGNYDAIVTLPALARHELSWFMRNSHAYNGTKLVKPSTVITLTTDASLSGWGVVSE
;
A
#
# COMPACT_ATOMS: atom_id res chain seq x y z
N THR A 1 2.03 -2.66 6.61
CA THR A 1 2.76 -1.44 6.22
C THR A 1 3.72 -1.05 7.32
N HIS A 2 4.87 -0.52 6.98
CA HIS A 2 5.91 -0.17 7.96
C HIS A 2 5.41 0.78 9.08
N LEU A 3 4.43 1.66 8.75
CA LEU A 3 3.77 2.50 9.76
C LEU A 3 3.13 1.66 10.87
N LEU A 4 2.36 0.62 10.51
CA LEU A 4 1.62 -0.20 11.47
C LEU A 4 2.55 -0.99 12.42
N ASP A 5 3.76 -1.32 11.96
CA ASP A 5 4.76 -2.06 12.74
C ASP A 5 5.46 -1.15 13.79
N LEU A 6 5.44 0.17 13.56
CA LEU A 6 6.08 1.16 14.42
C LEU A 6 5.17 1.70 15.53
N LEU A 7 3.85 1.58 15.38
CA LEU A 7 2.90 2.07 16.38
C LEU A 7 2.95 1.26 17.69
N ARG A 8 2.87 1.96 18.80
CA ARG A 8 2.87 1.39 20.16
C ARG A 8 1.57 1.62 20.92
N GLY A 9 0.80 2.64 20.51
CA GLY A 9 -0.49 3.02 21.08
C GLY A 9 -0.48 4.40 21.71
N GLY A 10 -1.43 5.23 21.30
CA GLY A 10 -1.61 6.58 21.84
C GLY A 10 -0.80 7.68 21.16
N GLU A 11 0.06 7.36 20.19
CA GLU A 11 0.85 8.35 19.46
C GLU A 11 -0.03 9.31 18.65
N TYR A 12 0.49 10.53 18.47
CA TYR A 12 -0.05 11.52 17.54
C TYR A 12 0.63 11.38 16.18
N LEU A 13 -0.17 11.43 15.15
CA LEU A 13 0.22 11.18 13.77
C LEU A 13 -0.05 12.41 12.91
N THR A 14 0.85 12.69 11.97
CA THR A 14 0.65 13.68 10.90
C THR A 14 1.03 13.05 9.58
N THR A 15 0.43 13.51 8.47
CA THR A 15 0.80 13.08 7.12
C THR A 15 1.16 14.26 6.25
N LEU A 16 2.13 14.04 5.37
CA LEU A 16 2.55 15.00 4.35
C LEU A 16 2.47 14.35 2.98
N ASP A 17 1.86 15.07 2.05
CA ASP A 17 1.84 14.79 0.61
C ASP A 17 2.77 15.79 -0.08
N LEU A 18 3.67 15.32 -0.96
CA LEU A 18 4.57 16.18 -1.72
C LEU A 18 3.97 16.48 -3.09
N LYS A 19 3.78 17.77 -3.39
CA LYS A 19 3.27 18.21 -4.68
C LYS A 19 4.33 18.02 -5.76
N ASP A 20 3.94 17.36 -6.86
CA ASP A 20 4.78 17.21 -8.06
C ASP A 20 6.20 16.70 -7.76
N ALA A 21 6.32 15.83 -6.75
CA ALA A 21 7.57 15.43 -6.10
C ALA A 21 8.66 14.97 -7.09
N TYR A 22 8.29 14.26 -8.16
CA TYR A 22 9.26 13.79 -9.15
C TYR A 22 9.88 14.96 -9.95
N PHE A 23 9.10 16.00 -10.23
CA PHE A 23 9.58 17.15 -11.01
C PHE A 23 10.64 18.00 -10.26
N THR A 24 10.79 17.78 -8.95
CA THR A 24 11.87 18.39 -8.17
C THR A 24 13.25 17.80 -8.49
N ILE A 25 13.31 16.61 -9.10
CA ILE A 25 14.55 15.90 -9.39
C ILE A 25 14.99 16.21 -10.82
N PRO A 26 16.13 16.89 -11.00
CA PRO A 26 16.64 17.24 -12.34
C PRO A 26 17.14 15.98 -13.08
N ILE A 27 16.98 15.98 -14.40
CA ILE A 27 17.59 15.03 -15.32
C ILE A 27 18.92 15.60 -15.81
N HIS A 28 19.95 14.77 -15.86
CA HIS A 28 21.24 15.16 -16.43
C HIS A 28 21.08 15.52 -17.92
N GLU A 29 21.69 16.62 -18.36
CA GLU A 29 21.53 17.18 -19.72
C GLU A 29 21.76 16.14 -20.84
N ASN A 30 22.74 15.26 -20.69
CA ASN A 30 23.02 14.20 -21.66
C ASN A 30 21.90 13.13 -21.74
N HIS A 31 20.95 13.10 -20.81
CA HIS A 31 19.88 12.12 -20.74
C HIS A 31 18.51 12.68 -21.12
N SER A 32 18.32 13.99 -21.15
CA SER A 32 17.04 14.62 -21.53
C SER A 32 16.56 14.20 -22.90
N LYS A 33 17.48 13.98 -23.85
CA LYS A 33 17.19 13.49 -25.21
C LYS A 33 16.46 12.14 -25.26
N PHE A 34 16.53 11.30 -24.20
CA PHE A 34 15.82 10.03 -24.11
C PHE A 34 14.39 10.20 -23.57
N LEU A 35 14.03 11.42 -23.14
CA LEU A 35 12.73 11.76 -22.55
C LEU A 35 12.02 12.82 -23.41
N ARG A 36 12.19 12.69 -24.73
CA ARG A 36 11.54 13.55 -25.72
C ARG A 36 10.07 13.16 -25.88
N PHE A 37 9.26 14.17 -26.13
CA PHE A 37 7.87 14.00 -26.53
C PHE A 37 7.47 15.12 -27.50
N GLU A 38 6.46 14.84 -28.30
CA GLU A 38 5.90 15.82 -29.22
C GLU A 38 4.58 16.36 -28.66
N TRP A 39 4.44 17.67 -28.73
CA TRP A 39 3.19 18.36 -28.41
C TRP A 39 2.96 19.48 -29.43
N GLN A 40 1.79 19.50 -30.07
CA GLN A 40 1.45 20.49 -31.10
C GLN A 40 2.52 20.63 -32.18
N SER A 41 3.04 19.51 -32.69
CA SER A 41 4.10 19.43 -33.69
C SER A 41 5.44 20.08 -33.25
N GLN A 42 5.65 20.27 -31.96
CA GLN A 42 6.91 20.74 -31.38
C GLN A 42 7.54 19.66 -30.52
N LEU A 43 8.84 19.52 -30.60
CA LEU A 43 9.61 18.58 -29.79
C LEU A 43 10.02 19.24 -28.47
N PHE A 44 9.73 18.55 -27.38
CA PHE A 44 10.10 18.91 -26.03
C PHE A 44 10.94 17.80 -25.40
N GLU A 45 11.72 18.16 -24.38
CA GLU A 45 12.48 17.24 -23.54
C GLU A 45 12.17 17.51 -22.08
N PHE A 46 11.99 16.45 -21.28
CA PHE A 46 11.93 16.62 -19.84
C PHE A 46 13.30 16.99 -19.28
N THR A 47 13.37 18.09 -18.54
CA THR A 47 14.54 18.52 -17.75
C THR A 47 14.51 18.01 -16.31
N CYS A 48 13.39 17.41 -15.90
CA CYS A 48 13.13 16.82 -14.59
C CYS A 48 12.56 15.40 -14.74
N LEU A 49 12.54 14.65 -13.66
CA LEU A 49 12.07 13.26 -13.62
C LEU A 49 10.57 13.19 -13.92
N PRO A 50 10.14 12.61 -15.07
CA PRO A 50 8.73 12.61 -15.44
C PRO A 50 7.94 11.48 -14.77
N PHE A 51 6.64 11.70 -14.59
CA PHE A 51 5.70 10.62 -14.29
C PHE A 51 5.62 9.63 -15.48
N GLY A 52 5.35 8.36 -15.17
CA GLY A 52 5.26 7.30 -16.17
C GLY A 52 6.59 6.64 -16.54
N LEU A 53 7.73 7.22 -16.18
CA LEU A 53 9.02 6.57 -16.33
C LEU A 53 9.16 5.44 -15.29
N SER A 54 9.36 4.20 -15.74
CA SER A 54 9.41 3.01 -14.86
C SER A 54 10.48 3.07 -13.77
N SER A 55 11.58 3.78 -14.01
CA SER A 55 12.65 4.00 -13.03
C SER A 55 12.39 5.16 -12.05
N ALA A 56 11.42 6.04 -12.31
CA ALA A 56 11.18 7.24 -11.50
C ALA A 56 10.92 6.94 -10.02
N PRO A 57 10.08 5.97 -9.63
CA PRO A 57 9.85 5.63 -8.22
C PRO A 57 11.13 5.20 -7.50
N ARG A 58 11.98 4.43 -8.19
CA ARG A 58 13.27 3.99 -7.63
C ARG A 58 14.24 5.15 -7.44
N VAL A 59 14.34 6.04 -8.43
CA VAL A 59 15.22 7.22 -8.36
C VAL A 59 14.77 8.12 -7.23
N PHE A 60 13.48 8.45 -7.16
CA PHE A 60 12.89 9.26 -6.11
C PHE A 60 13.17 8.69 -4.71
N THR A 61 12.89 7.39 -4.50
CA THR A 61 13.18 6.71 -3.24
C THR A 61 14.67 6.81 -2.86
N LYS A 62 15.56 6.74 -3.85
CA LYS A 62 17.02 6.85 -3.63
C LYS A 62 17.42 8.25 -3.18
N VAL A 63 16.81 9.30 -3.74
CA VAL A 63 17.03 10.71 -3.35
C VAL A 63 16.46 10.98 -1.95
N MET A 64 15.27 10.46 -1.63
CA MET A 64 14.64 10.65 -0.31
C MET A 64 15.36 9.91 0.82
N LYS A 65 16.07 8.81 0.52
CA LYS A 65 16.72 7.97 1.54
C LYS A 65 17.67 8.73 2.48
N PRO A 66 18.63 9.57 2.02
CA PRO A 66 19.50 10.34 2.91
C PRO A 66 18.73 11.40 3.71
N ILE A 67 17.69 12.03 3.13
CA ILE A 67 16.87 13.03 3.81
C ILE A 67 16.15 12.38 5.00
N VAL A 68 15.50 11.24 4.76
CA VAL A 68 14.82 10.46 5.80
C VAL A 68 15.79 9.96 6.86
N ALA A 69 16.99 9.52 6.47
CA ALA A 69 18.03 9.10 7.41
C ALA A 69 18.46 10.26 8.33
N THR A 70 18.64 11.46 7.78
CA THR A 70 18.99 12.67 8.55
C THR A 70 17.87 13.07 9.52
N LEU A 71 16.60 13.00 9.10
CA LEU A 71 15.47 13.29 9.99
C LEU A 71 15.38 12.28 11.13
N ARG A 72 15.57 10.99 10.82
CA ARG A 72 15.57 9.91 11.81
C ARG A 72 16.73 10.01 12.80
N SER A 73 17.93 10.43 12.36
CA SER A 73 19.06 10.65 13.26
C SER A 73 18.84 11.80 14.24
N LYS A 74 17.92 12.72 13.95
CA LYS A 74 17.44 13.79 14.84
C LYS A 74 16.31 13.32 15.78
N GLY A 75 15.99 12.01 15.82
CA GLY A 75 14.99 11.42 16.68
C GLY A 75 13.56 11.44 16.12
N ILE A 76 13.34 11.97 14.91
CA ILE A 76 12.01 12.04 14.31
C ILE A 76 11.63 10.67 13.76
N GLN A 77 10.57 10.08 14.28
CA GLN A 77 10.06 8.80 13.79
C GLN A 77 9.11 9.03 12.62
N LEU A 78 9.53 8.64 11.41
CA LEU A 78 8.73 8.83 10.21
C LEU A 78 8.86 7.63 9.26
N VAL A 79 7.82 7.44 8.46
CA VAL A 79 7.79 6.52 7.33
C VAL A 79 7.50 7.29 6.06
N ILE A 80 8.01 6.77 4.94
CA ILE A 80 7.79 7.35 3.62
C ILE A 80 7.43 6.25 2.63
N TYR A 81 6.50 6.55 1.76
CA TYR A 81 6.18 5.76 0.58
C TYR A 81 6.00 6.70 -0.60
N LEU A 82 7.05 6.82 -1.43
CA LEU A 82 7.13 7.81 -2.51
C LEU A 82 6.90 9.24 -1.97
N ASP A 83 5.86 9.92 -2.44
CA ASP A 83 5.46 11.28 -2.09
C ASP A 83 4.66 11.38 -0.77
N ASP A 84 4.21 10.24 -0.22
CA ASP A 84 3.46 10.17 1.03
C ASP A 84 4.38 9.95 2.24
N LEU A 85 4.38 10.86 3.19
CA LEU A 85 5.07 10.71 4.48
C LEU A 85 4.07 10.61 5.63
N ALA A 86 4.41 9.81 6.67
CA ALA A 86 3.71 9.84 7.95
C ALA A 86 4.72 9.98 9.08
N ILE A 87 4.45 10.89 10.03
CA ILE A 87 5.27 11.17 11.20
C ILE A 87 4.54 10.63 12.42
N ILE A 88 5.27 10.00 13.34
CA ILE A 88 4.77 9.35 14.54
C ILE A 88 5.41 10.05 15.74
N SER A 89 4.62 10.62 16.62
CA SER A 89 5.09 11.43 17.76
C SER A 89 4.39 11.03 19.06
N ASN A 90 5.12 11.10 20.17
CA ASN A 90 4.61 10.68 21.47
C ASN A 90 3.61 11.67 22.12
N SER A 91 3.57 12.92 21.66
CA SER A 91 2.64 13.95 22.16
C SER A 91 2.21 14.91 21.07
N TYR A 92 1.11 15.62 21.29
CA TYR A 92 0.60 16.63 20.38
C TYR A 92 1.61 17.75 20.14
N THR A 93 2.26 18.25 21.18
CA THR A 93 3.24 19.34 21.09
C THR A 93 4.52 18.89 20.37
N THR A 94 4.99 17.68 20.63
CA THR A 94 6.11 17.08 19.92
C THR A 94 5.78 16.90 18.42
N ALA A 95 4.56 16.45 18.12
CA ALA A 95 4.12 16.26 16.73
C ALA A 95 4.16 17.57 15.92
N LEU A 96 3.71 18.68 16.50
CA LEU A 96 3.81 19.99 15.86
C LEU A 96 5.25 20.42 15.60
N ALA A 97 6.14 20.26 16.58
CA ALA A 97 7.54 20.64 16.45
C ALA A 97 8.30 19.75 15.45
N GLU A 98 8.01 18.46 15.41
CA GLU A 98 8.60 17.53 14.45
C GLU A 98 8.08 17.77 13.04
N LEU A 99 6.78 18.02 12.88
CA LEU A 99 6.18 18.37 11.61
C LEU A 99 6.81 19.64 11.01
N ASP A 100 6.97 20.69 11.79
CA ASP A 100 7.62 21.94 11.35
C ASP A 100 9.05 21.70 10.87
N LYS A 101 9.83 20.91 11.62
CA LYS A 101 11.21 20.53 11.22
C LYS A 101 11.24 19.74 9.92
N VAL A 102 10.29 18.80 9.73
CA VAL A 102 10.22 18.01 8.50
C VAL A 102 9.86 18.89 7.32
N ILE A 103 8.84 19.75 7.45
CA ILE A 103 8.42 20.68 6.40
C ILE A 103 9.57 21.61 6.03
N THR A 104 10.19 22.29 7.01
CA THR A 104 11.32 23.20 6.78
C THR A 104 12.48 22.48 6.08
N THR A 105 12.78 21.23 6.47
CA THR A 105 13.85 20.45 5.82
C THR A 105 13.50 20.15 4.36
N LEU A 106 12.27 19.70 4.08
CA LEU A 106 11.84 19.36 2.72
C LEU A 106 11.79 20.60 1.82
N GLU A 107 11.21 21.71 2.32
CA GLU A 107 11.11 22.96 1.58
C GLU A 107 12.50 23.58 1.31
N SER A 108 13.45 23.46 2.24
CA SER A 108 14.84 23.92 2.04
C SER A 108 15.58 23.14 0.94
N LEU A 109 15.12 21.91 0.63
CA LEU A 109 15.64 21.07 -0.44
C LEU A 109 14.87 21.22 -1.76
N GLY A 110 13.91 22.14 -1.82
CA GLY A 110 13.12 22.45 -3.02
C GLY A 110 11.86 21.60 -3.18
N PHE A 111 11.51 20.72 -2.24
CA PHE A 111 10.23 20.02 -2.28
C PHE A 111 9.08 20.94 -1.85
N VAL A 112 7.92 20.76 -2.47
CA VAL A 112 6.71 21.52 -2.16
C VAL A 112 5.73 20.63 -1.41
N VAL A 113 5.32 21.04 -0.20
CA VAL A 113 4.31 20.33 0.58
C VAL A 113 2.92 20.72 0.10
N ASN A 114 2.12 19.74 -0.27
CA ASN A 114 0.71 19.90 -0.60
C ASN A 114 -0.11 20.02 0.69
N ARG A 115 -0.30 21.26 1.15
CA ARG A 115 -0.97 21.54 2.43
C ARG A 115 -2.45 21.11 2.44
N GLU A 116 -3.10 21.07 1.28
CA GLU A 116 -4.52 20.68 1.16
C GLU A 116 -4.73 19.17 1.33
N LYS A 117 -3.77 18.36 0.85
CA LYS A 117 -3.82 16.90 0.97
C LYS A 117 -3.11 16.37 2.23
N SER A 118 -2.32 17.22 2.89
CA SER A 118 -1.59 16.87 4.10
C SER A 118 -2.45 17.02 5.35
N GLN A 119 -2.32 16.10 6.30
CA GLN A 119 -2.90 16.26 7.63
C GLN A 119 -1.88 16.90 8.57
N LEU A 120 -1.91 18.25 8.64
CA LEU A 120 -0.95 19.04 9.41
C LEU A 120 -1.31 19.17 10.88
N VAL A 121 -2.58 18.95 11.24
CA VAL A 121 -3.04 18.94 12.64
C VAL A 121 -2.81 17.53 13.19
N PRO A 122 -1.97 17.39 14.24
CA PRO A 122 -1.70 16.10 14.84
C PRO A 122 -2.98 15.43 15.34
N SER A 123 -3.15 14.15 15.01
CA SER A 123 -4.32 13.37 15.36
C SER A 123 -3.92 11.93 15.69
N GLN A 124 -4.69 11.26 16.54
CA GLN A 124 -4.55 9.83 16.75
C GLN A 124 -5.26 8.98 15.67
N VAL A 125 -5.94 9.65 14.75
CA VAL A 125 -6.61 9.04 13.60
C VAL A 125 -6.16 9.73 12.33
N ILE A 126 -5.53 8.98 11.42
CA ILE A 126 -5.09 9.48 10.10
C ILE A 126 -5.54 8.55 8.99
N GLU A 127 -5.59 9.09 7.77
CA GLU A 127 -5.58 8.28 6.56
C GLU A 127 -4.17 8.25 5.97
N TYR A 128 -3.67 7.04 5.72
CA TYR A 128 -2.35 6.83 5.12
C TYR A 128 -2.36 5.62 4.19
N LEU A 129 -1.94 5.81 2.94
CA LEU A 129 -1.95 4.79 1.88
C LEU A 129 -3.31 4.06 1.76
N GLY A 130 -4.39 4.80 2.04
CA GLY A 130 -5.77 4.35 1.98
C GLY A 130 -6.22 3.45 3.11
N PHE A 131 -5.49 3.46 4.20
CA PHE A 131 -5.93 2.90 5.46
C PHE A 131 -6.23 4.03 6.44
N LYS A 132 -7.33 3.88 7.17
CA LYS A 132 -7.61 4.68 8.35
C LYS A 132 -6.94 3.99 9.54
N VAL A 133 -5.95 4.65 10.10
CA VAL A 133 -5.15 4.16 11.23
C VAL A 133 -5.54 4.92 12.48
N ASN A 134 -5.89 4.22 13.55
CA ASN A 134 -6.21 4.79 14.86
C ASN A 134 -5.21 4.27 15.89
N SER A 135 -4.30 5.15 16.32
CA SER A 135 -3.26 4.83 17.30
C SER A 135 -3.81 4.70 18.73
N ALA A 136 -4.90 5.41 19.07
CA ALA A 136 -5.50 5.32 20.39
C ALA A 136 -6.15 3.96 20.66
N THR A 137 -6.86 3.42 19.66
CA THR A 137 -7.50 2.11 19.76
C THR A 137 -6.64 0.98 19.20
N MET A 138 -5.49 1.31 18.59
CA MET A 138 -4.62 0.38 17.87
C MET A 138 -5.38 -0.45 16.83
N MET A 139 -6.15 0.23 15.99
CA MET A 139 -6.97 -0.37 14.93
C MET A 139 -6.60 0.19 13.57
N VAL A 140 -6.68 -0.65 12.55
CA VAL A 140 -6.56 -0.27 11.15
C VAL A 140 -7.79 -0.70 10.37
N PHE A 141 -8.29 0.20 9.52
CA PHE A 141 -9.46 0.00 8.68
C PHE A 141 -9.14 0.41 7.23
N LEU A 142 -9.88 -0.14 6.28
CA LEU A 142 -10.03 0.50 4.98
C LEU A 142 -11.07 1.64 5.11
N SER A 143 -10.90 2.73 4.36
CA SER A 143 -11.94 3.72 4.20
C SER A 143 -13.19 3.07 3.58
N LYS A 144 -14.37 3.63 3.84
CA LYS A 144 -15.63 3.10 3.31
C LYS A 144 -15.58 2.97 1.78
N ASP A 145 -15.14 4.03 1.12
CA ASP A 145 -15.08 4.07 -0.36
C ASP A 145 -14.16 2.97 -0.91
N LYS A 146 -13.05 2.66 -0.22
CA LYS A 146 -12.14 1.58 -0.61
C LYS A 146 -12.76 0.20 -0.42
N VAL A 147 -13.52 -0.02 0.65
CA VAL A 147 -14.24 -1.30 0.83
C VAL A 147 -15.30 -1.46 -0.23
N ASP A 148 -16.05 -0.40 -0.54
CA ASP A 148 -17.11 -0.40 -1.54
C ASP A 148 -16.54 -0.67 -2.95
N ASP A 149 -15.44 0.00 -3.33
CA ASP A 149 -14.73 -0.23 -4.60
C ASP A 149 -14.18 -1.66 -4.67
N PHE A 150 -13.56 -2.15 -3.59
CA PHE A 150 -13.05 -3.51 -3.49
C PHE A 150 -14.17 -4.54 -3.70
N VAL A 151 -15.28 -4.43 -2.96
CA VAL A 151 -16.44 -5.33 -3.07
C VAL A 151 -17.04 -5.26 -4.47
N SER A 152 -17.13 -4.07 -5.07
CA SER A 152 -17.62 -3.89 -6.44
C SER A 152 -16.77 -4.65 -7.46
N LYS A 153 -15.43 -4.55 -7.38
CA LYS A 153 -14.51 -5.26 -8.29
C LYS A 153 -14.57 -6.77 -8.11
N VAL A 154 -14.66 -7.25 -6.88
CA VAL A 154 -14.84 -8.68 -6.57
C VAL A 154 -16.17 -9.18 -7.11
N THR A 155 -17.24 -8.41 -6.93
CA THR A 155 -18.59 -8.75 -7.43
C THR A 155 -18.62 -8.83 -8.95
N LYS A 156 -17.97 -7.88 -9.63
CA LYS A 156 -17.85 -7.90 -11.09
C LYS A 156 -17.18 -9.19 -11.57
N LEU A 157 -16.08 -9.60 -10.96
CA LEU A 157 -15.39 -10.84 -11.31
C LEU A 157 -16.25 -12.08 -10.98
N TYR A 158 -16.92 -12.09 -9.83
CA TYR A 158 -17.81 -13.19 -9.42
C TYR A 158 -18.96 -13.42 -10.42
N ASN A 159 -19.57 -12.35 -10.92
CA ASN A 159 -20.69 -12.40 -11.85
C ASN A 159 -20.25 -12.76 -13.29
N SER A 160 -18.97 -12.62 -13.61
CA SER A 160 -18.41 -13.04 -14.88
C SER A 160 -18.15 -14.55 -14.84
N HIS A 161 -18.73 -15.31 -15.78
CA HIS A 161 -18.43 -16.76 -15.89
C HIS A 161 -17.02 -17.02 -16.39
N THR A 162 -16.50 -16.11 -17.19
CA THR A 162 -15.15 -16.12 -17.76
C THR A 162 -14.46 -14.77 -17.52
N CYS A 163 -13.15 -14.77 -17.40
CA CYS A 163 -12.35 -13.54 -17.27
C CYS A 163 -10.98 -13.74 -17.92
N SER A 164 -10.26 -12.64 -18.18
CA SER A 164 -8.85 -12.75 -18.52
C SER A 164 -8.03 -13.13 -17.28
N ILE A 165 -6.91 -13.82 -17.48
CA ILE A 165 -5.95 -14.11 -16.40
C ILE A 165 -5.45 -12.80 -15.77
N ARG A 166 -5.35 -11.74 -16.56
CA ARG A 166 -4.99 -10.38 -16.11
C ARG A 166 -6.01 -9.81 -15.11
N ASP A 167 -7.30 -9.94 -15.39
CA ASP A 167 -8.36 -9.49 -14.48
C ASP A 167 -8.35 -10.28 -13.18
N LEU A 168 -8.18 -11.61 -13.28
CA LEU A 168 -8.05 -12.48 -12.11
C LEU A 168 -6.83 -12.06 -11.25
N ALA A 169 -5.68 -11.84 -11.87
CA ALA A 169 -4.46 -11.40 -11.19
C ALA A 169 -4.65 -10.02 -10.52
N SER A 170 -5.35 -9.11 -11.19
CA SER A 170 -5.68 -7.78 -10.64
C SER A 170 -6.53 -7.88 -9.38
N VAL A 171 -7.59 -8.72 -9.40
CA VAL A 171 -8.44 -8.94 -8.22
C VAL A 171 -7.69 -9.62 -7.09
N ILE A 172 -6.82 -10.60 -7.37
CA ILE A 172 -5.94 -11.21 -6.37
C ILE A 172 -5.02 -10.15 -5.73
N GLY A 173 -4.44 -9.25 -6.52
CA GLY A 173 -3.64 -8.13 -6.01
C GLY A 173 -4.44 -7.21 -5.07
N LEU A 174 -5.70 -6.92 -5.41
CA LEU A 174 -6.62 -6.16 -4.54
C LEU A 174 -6.91 -6.92 -3.24
N ILE A 175 -7.17 -8.24 -3.31
CA ILE A 175 -7.38 -9.07 -2.12
C ILE A 175 -6.17 -9.03 -1.18
N ILE A 176 -4.97 -9.13 -1.72
CA ILE A 176 -3.73 -9.04 -0.94
C ILE A 176 -3.58 -7.65 -0.30
N SER A 177 -3.97 -6.59 -1.01
CA SER A 177 -3.86 -5.21 -0.53
C SER A 177 -4.75 -4.92 0.69
N VAL A 178 -5.86 -5.65 0.89
CA VAL A 178 -6.77 -5.45 2.03
C VAL A 178 -6.40 -6.25 3.28
N PHE A 179 -5.41 -7.13 3.23
CA PHE A 179 -5.00 -7.98 4.37
C PHE A 179 -4.69 -7.23 5.68
N PRO A 180 -4.11 -6.03 5.65
CA PRO A 180 -3.86 -5.30 6.89
C PRO A 180 -5.13 -4.96 7.66
N ALA A 181 -6.23 -4.67 6.97
CA ALA A 181 -7.49 -4.25 7.56
C ALA A 181 -8.54 -5.37 7.66
N ILE A 182 -8.47 -6.38 6.78
CA ILE A 182 -9.39 -7.53 6.76
C ILE A 182 -8.58 -8.81 7.02
N ARG A 183 -8.28 -9.08 8.28
CA ARG A 183 -7.38 -10.17 8.66
C ARG A 183 -7.79 -11.56 8.16
N PRO A 184 -9.10 -11.95 8.20
CA PRO A 184 -9.55 -13.25 7.67
C PRO A 184 -9.37 -13.42 6.16
N ALA A 185 -9.19 -12.34 5.40
CA ALA A 185 -8.98 -12.38 3.95
C ALA A 185 -7.83 -13.33 3.53
N LYS A 186 -6.81 -13.48 4.40
CA LYS A 186 -5.68 -14.39 4.18
C LYS A 186 -6.07 -15.87 4.06
N LEU A 187 -7.24 -16.24 4.51
CA LEU A 187 -7.75 -17.62 4.47
C LEU A 187 -8.54 -17.93 3.19
N HIS A 188 -8.88 -16.90 2.39
CA HIS A 188 -9.87 -17.01 1.32
C HIS A 188 -9.32 -16.53 -0.05
N PHE A 189 -8.08 -16.85 -0.42
CA PHE A 189 -7.52 -16.45 -1.71
C PHE A 189 -6.65 -17.52 -2.38
N ARG A 190 -6.47 -18.67 -1.73
CA ARG A 190 -5.57 -19.73 -2.21
C ARG A 190 -6.08 -20.41 -3.48
N GLU A 191 -7.37 -20.63 -3.59
CA GLU A 191 -7.96 -21.24 -4.77
C GLU A 191 -7.98 -20.28 -5.96
N LEU A 192 -8.12 -18.96 -5.70
CA LEU A 192 -7.93 -17.93 -6.73
C LEU A 192 -6.48 -17.91 -7.23
N GLU A 193 -5.48 -17.98 -6.33
CA GLU A 193 -4.07 -18.06 -6.73
C GLU A 193 -3.77 -19.33 -7.52
N ARG A 194 -4.27 -20.49 -7.08
CA ARG A 194 -4.11 -21.77 -7.78
C ARG A 194 -4.71 -21.67 -9.19
N ALA A 195 -5.94 -21.18 -9.30
CA ALA A 195 -6.60 -20.98 -10.60
C ALA A 195 -5.79 -20.10 -11.55
N LYS A 196 -5.19 -19.00 -11.04
CA LYS A 196 -4.31 -18.13 -11.82
C LYS A 196 -3.04 -18.86 -12.29
N VAL A 197 -2.37 -19.58 -11.40
CA VAL A 197 -1.12 -20.30 -11.69
C VAL A 197 -1.36 -21.40 -12.72
N ASP A 198 -2.40 -22.21 -12.54
CA ASP A 198 -2.77 -23.29 -13.46
C ASP A 198 -3.14 -22.71 -14.83
N ALA A 199 -3.96 -21.65 -14.86
CA ALA A 199 -4.33 -20.97 -16.10
C ALA A 199 -3.12 -20.38 -16.85
N LEU A 200 -2.14 -19.78 -16.15
CA LEU A 200 -0.91 -19.27 -16.76
C LEU A 200 -0.07 -20.40 -17.34
N ARG A 201 0.05 -21.53 -16.64
CA ARG A 201 0.78 -22.70 -17.14
C ARG A 201 0.14 -23.24 -18.40
N ASP A 202 -1.17 -23.42 -18.40
CA ASP A 202 -1.91 -24.01 -19.52
C ASP A 202 -1.96 -23.09 -20.76
N ASN A 203 -1.82 -21.77 -20.57
CA ASN A 203 -1.78 -20.76 -21.62
C ASN A 203 -0.37 -20.17 -21.88
N GLN A 204 0.70 -20.88 -21.50
CA GLN A 204 2.09 -20.50 -21.76
C GLN A 204 2.45 -19.07 -21.30
N GLY A 205 1.87 -18.62 -20.17
CA GLY A 205 2.12 -17.30 -19.60
C GLY A 205 1.33 -16.14 -20.23
N ASN A 206 0.39 -16.43 -21.11
CA ASN A 206 -0.45 -15.40 -21.74
C ASN A 206 -1.50 -14.87 -20.74
N TYR A 207 -1.29 -13.67 -20.21
CA TYR A 207 -2.21 -13.01 -19.29
C TYR A 207 -3.55 -12.59 -19.91
N ASP A 208 -3.64 -12.49 -21.22
CA ASP A 208 -4.86 -12.07 -21.93
C ASP A 208 -5.74 -13.26 -22.32
N ALA A 209 -5.30 -14.51 -22.05
CA ALA A 209 -6.10 -15.69 -22.23
C ALA A 209 -7.35 -15.66 -21.34
N ILE A 210 -8.47 -16.10 -21.91
CA ILE A 210 -9.77 -16.17 -21.23
C ILE A 210 -9.90 -17.53 -20.55
N VAL A 211 -10.29 -17.51 -19.30
CA VAL A 211 -10.42 -18.70 -18.45
C VAL A 211 -11.74 -18.70 -17.70
N THR A 212 -12.24 -19.90 -17.37
CA THR A 212 -13.40 -20.09 -16.50
C THR A 212 -12.94 -20.28 -15.06
N LEU A 213 -13.54 -19.55 -14.13
CA LEU A 213 -13.20 -19.68 -12.71
C LEU A 213 -13.71 -20.98 -12.12
N PRO A 214 -12.86 -21.81 -11.48
CA PRO A 214 -13.29 -22.99 -10.74
C PRO A 214 -14.28 -22.67 -9.62
N ALA A 215 -15.13 -23.63 -9.27
CA ALA A 215 -16.14 -23.45 -8.23
C ALA A 215 -15.56 -23.00 -6.88
N LEU A 216 -14.40 -23.56 -6.47
CA LEU A 216 -13.73 -23.18 -5.23
C LEU A 216 -13.22 -21.73 -5.25
N ALA A 217 -12.65 -21.28 -6.37
CA ALA A 217 -12.23 -19.88 -6.54
C ALA A 217 -13.43 -18.92 -6.48
N ARG A 218 -14.57 -19.30 -7.07
CA ARG A 218 -15.83 -18.54 -6.97
C ARG A 218 -16.36 -18.51 -5.54
N HIS A 219 -16.22 -19.59 -4.78
CA HIS A 219 -16.59 -19.62 -3.37
C HIS A 219 -15.78 -18.60 -2.56
N GLU A 220 -14.48 -18.47 -2.80
CA GLU A 220 -13.64 -17.45 -2.15
C GLU A 220 -14.10 -16.02 -2.51
N LEU A 221 -14.40 -15.72 -3.78
CA LEU A 221 -14.96 -14.42 -4.16
C LEU A 221 -16.29 -14.13 -3.44
N SER A 222 -17.18 -15.14 -3.34
CA SER A 222 -18.45 -15.03 -2.60
C SER A 222 -18.23 -14.66 -1.12
N TRP A 223 -17.16 -15.19 -0.49
CA TRP A 223 -16.82 -14.85 0.88
C TRP A 223 -16.49 -13.35 1.02
N PHE A 224 -15.69 -12.80 0.11
CA PHE A 224 -15.35 -11.37 0.13
C PHE A 224 -16.56 -10.47 -0.05
N MET A 225 -17.46 -10.81 -0.96
CA MET A 225 -18.71 -10.05 -1.18
C MET A 225 -19.56 -9.94 0.09
N ARG A 226 -19.65 -11.02 0.86
CA ARG A 226 -20.52 -11.09 2.05
C ARG A 226 -19.88 -10.53 3.31
N ASN A 227 -18.55 -10.60 3.41
CA ASN A 227 -17.87 -10.47 4.70
C ASN A 227 -16.94 -9.25 4.79
N SER A 228 -16.56 -8.62 3.66
CA SER A 228 -15.54 -7.56 3.68
C SER A 228 -15.92 -6.36 4.55
N HIS A 229 -17.18 -5.94 4.55
CA HIS A 229 -17.66 -4.87 5.43
C HIS A 229 -17.64 -5.27 6.91
N ALA A 230 -18.10 -6.48 7.24
CA ALA A 230 -18.20 -6.94 8.62
C ALA A 230 -16.83 -7.15 9.27
N TYR A 231 -15.84 -7.59 8.50
CA TYR A 231 -14.48 -7.85 8.98
C TYR A 231 -13.51 -6.69 8.72
N ASN A 232 -14.00 -5.54 8.24
CA ASN A 232 -13.16 -4.36 8.07
C ASN A 232 -12.80 -3.75 9.43
N GLY A 233 -11.61 -4.01 9.87
CA GLY A 233 -11.03 -3.54 11.12
C GLY A 233 -10.17 -4.61 11.77
N THR A 234 -8.87 -4.35 11.85
CA THR A 234 -7.90 -5.25 12.47
C THR A 234 -7.20 -4.57 13.63
N LYS A 235 -7.14 -5.25 14.77
CA LYS A 235 -6.38 -4.80 15.93
C LYS A 235 -4.89 -5.02 15.68
N LEU A 236 -4.08 -3.98 15.89
CA LEU A 236 -2.62 -3.98 15.65
C LEU A 236 -1.85 -4.62 16.82
N VAL A 237 -2.44 -4.60 18.02
CA VAL A 237 -1.83 -5.23 19.20
C VAL A 237 -1.91 -6.75 19.05
N LYS A 238 -0.78 -7.42 19.20
CA LYS A 238 -0.77 -8.89 19.27
C LYS A 238 -1.56 -9.33 20.52
N PRO A 239 -2.55 -10.23 20.37
CA PRO A 239 -3.19 -10.82 21.55
C PRO A 239 -2.13 -11.54 22.40
N SER A 240 -2.31 -11.57 23.71
CA SER A 240 -1.51 -12.43 24.58
C SER A 240 -1.63 -13.88 24.09
N THR A 241 -0.51 -14.58 24.01
CA THR A 241 -0.50 -15.99 23.61
C THR A 241 -1.33 -16.79 24.61
N VAL A 242 -2.37 -17.45 24.12
CA VAL A 242 -3.25 -18.30 24.93
C VAL A 242 -2.84 -19.76 24.80
N ILE A 243 -2.41 -20.15 23.59
CA ILE A 243 -2.00 -21.51 23.26
C ILE A 243 -0.84 -21.43 22.28
N THR A 244 0.19 -22.25 22.50
CA THR A 244 1.25 -22.46 21.52
C THR A 244 0.95 -23.70 20.70
N LEU A 245 0.91 -23.57 19.37
CA LEU A 245 0.75 -24.66 18.44
C LEU A 245 2.06 -24.86 17.69
N THR A 246 2.66 -26.03 17.83
CA THR A 246 3.78 -26.46 16.99
C THR A 246 3.25 -27.31 15.83
N THR A 247 3.51 -26.88 14.61
CA THR A 247 3.01 -27.57 13.40
C THR A 247 4.15 -27.96 12.50
N ASP A 248 4.04 -29.16 11.90
CA ASP A 248 4.93 -29.63 10.85
C ASP A 248 4.11 -30.19 9.68
N ALA A 249 4.66 -30.11 8.47
CA ALA A 249 4.01 -30.60 7.26
C ALA A 249 4.99 -31.31 6.33
N SER A 250 4.55 -32.41 5.74
CA SER A 250 5.25 -33.18 4.72
C SER A 250 4.42 -33.26 3.44
N LEU A 251 4.96 -33.92 2.42
CA LEU A 251 4.23 -34.18 1.17
C LEU A 251 3.02 -35.10 1.37
N SER A 252 3.00 -35.92 2.44
CA SER A 252 1.97 -36.91 2.72
C SER A 252 0.99 -36.52 3.83
N GLY A 253 1.26 -35.42 4.56
CA GLY A 253 0.39 -35.01 5.66
C GLY A 253 0.93 -33.87 6.50
N TRP A 254 0.20 -33.53 7.54
CA TRP A 254 0.60 -32.51 8.53
C TRP A 254 0.28 -32.99 9.95
N GLY A 255 0.99 -32.44 10.92
CA GLY A 255 0.77 -32.68 12.32
C GLY A 255 0.74 -31.39 13.12
N VAL A 256 0.05 -31.41 14.27
CA VAL A 256 0.02 -30.29 15.22
C VAL A 256 0.09 -30.81 16.63
N VAL A 257 0.86 -30.12 17.46
CA VAL A 257 0.92 -30.31 18.91
C VAL A 257 0.61 -28.99 19.58
N SER A 258 -0.21 -29.01 20.63
CA SER A 258 -0.52 -27.84 21.48
C SER A 258 0.19 -27.97 22.82
N GLU A 259 0.80 -26.87 23.26
CA GLU A 259 1.35 -26.68 24.61
C GLU A 259 0.55 -25.65 25.38
#